data_f6c88367e2fb0158e70fc8ae9fff0add
#
_entry.id   f6c88367e2fb0158e70fc8ae9fff0add
#
_cell.length_a   1.000
_cell.length_b   1.000
_cell.length_c   1.000
_cell.angle_alpha   90.00
_cell.angle_beta   90.00
_cell.angle_gamma   90.00
#
_symmetry.space_group_name_H-M   'P 1'
#
loop_
_entity.id
_entity.type
_entity.pdbx_description
1 polymer ?
#
loop_
_entity_poly.entity_id
_entity_poly.type
_entity_poly.pdbx_seq_one_letter_code
_entity_poly.pdbx_strand_id
1 'polypeptide(L)'
;MHMSWKNSIIILAILVFVTSTAHGVELKNVQQRYSKVQDFTATFRQETFQVIANKVVNFEGKVSYKRSSGVRMDVAVPQKQILILKGQTVLIMLPEEGTSQVQEIPGEIAAQNILGFFTGLNSIEENYSVQSISDHLVLTPKAGTGSISVWTYADSLIKRILLKDAMGNTSDINLASYQFNKGLSDDLFKKSPGASPDPAENKKSLNNQ
;
A
#
# COMPACT_ATOMS: atom_id res chain seq x y z
N MET A 1 -59.74 -35.41 -51.41
CA MET A 1 -58.86 -35.95 -50.33
C MET A 1 -57.65 -35.03 -50.23
N HIS A 2 -57.80 -34.00 -49.36
CA HIS A 2 -56.77 -32.96 -49.21
C HIS A 2 -56.01 -33.19 -47.90
N MET A 3 -54.72 -33.46 -48.03
CA MET A 3 -53.85 -33.64 -46.88
C MET A 3 -53.07 -32.31 -46.63
N SER A 4 -53.45 -31.62 -45.57
CA SER A 4 -52.83 -30.39 -45.13
C SER A 4 -51.57 -30.68 -44.32
N TRP A 5 -50.40 -30.26 -44.83
CA TRP A 5 -49.14 -30.37 -44.14
C TRP A 5 -48.89 -29.11 -43.32
N LYS A 6 -49.04 -29.23 -42.01
CA LYS A 6 -48.71 -28.16 -41.07
C LYS A 6 -47.18 -28.14 -40.86
N ASN A 7 -46.52 -27.09 -41.36
CA ASN A 7 -45.11 -26.82 -41.11
C ASN A 7 -44.91 -26.42 -39.65
N SER A 8 -44.35 -27.31 -38.85
CA SER A 8 -43.86 -26.98 -37.50
C SER A 8 -42.46 -26.40 -37.61
N ILE A 9 -42.33 -25.09 -37.48
CA ILE A 9 -41.05 -24.39 -37.32
C ILE A 9 -40.60 -24.56 -35.87
N ILE A 10 -39.58 -25.40 -35.65
CA ILE A 10 -38.93 -25.52 -34.35
C ILE A 10 -37.89 -24.39 -34.28
N ILE A 11 -38.19 -23.34 -33.51
CA ILE A 11 -37.24 -22.28 -33.17
C ILE A 11 -36.34 -22.81 -32.06
N LEU A 12 -35.13 -23.22 -32.43
CA LEU A 12 -34.06 -23.59 -31.50
C LEU A 12 -33.47 -22.31 -30.89
N ALA A 13 -33.94 -21.90 -29.72
CA ALA A 13 -33.38 -20.81 -28.96
C ALA A 13 -32.00 -21.23 -28.42
N ILE A 14 -30.92 -20.80 -29.09
CA ILE A 14 -29.54 -20.95 -28.58
C ILE A 14 -29.37 -19.95 -27.44
N LEU A 15 -29.44 -20.44 -26.20
CA LEU A 15 -29.13 -19.70 -24.99
C LEU A 15 -27.60 -19.56 -24.92
N VAL A 16 -27.03 -18.44 -25.39
CA VAL A 16 -25.63 -18.14 -25.23
C VAL A 16 -25.39 -17.78 -23.77
N PHE A 17 -24.91 -18.73 -22.98
CA PHE A 17 -24.40 -18.47 -21.65
C PHE A 17 -23.09 -17.67 -21.80
N VAL A 18 -23.15 -16.36 -21.66
CA VAL A 18 -21.97 -15.51 -21.47
C VAL A 18 -21.48 -15.79 -20.05
N THR A 19 -20.55 -16.74 -19.91
CA THR A 19 -19.82 -16.95 -18.67
C THR A 19 -18.89 -15.74 -18.49
N SER A 20 -19.33 -14.75 -17.72
CA SER A 20 -18.44 -13.71 -17.23
C SER A 20 -17.40 -14.38 -16.33
N THR A 21 -16.21 -14.63 -16.86
CA THR A 21 -15.07 -15.01 -16.05
C THR A 21 -14.74 -13.82 -15.15
N ALA A 22 -15.16 -13.87 -13.89
CA ALA A 22 -14.71 -12.93 -12.89
C ALA A 22 -13.20 -13.10 -12.79
N HIS A 23 -12.43 -12.20 -13.42
CA HIS A 23 -10.98 -12.18 -13.30
C HIS A 23 -10.69 -11.68 -11.87
N GLY A 24 -10.25 -12.59 -11.01
CA GLY A 24 -9.75 -12.24 -9.68
C GLY A 24 -8.54 -11.30 -9.80
N VAL A 25 -8.26 -10.57 -8.73
CA VAL A 25 -7.06 -9.75 -8.64
C VAL A 25 -5.83 -10.66 -8.64
N GLU A 26 -4.90 -10.45 -9.57
CA GLU A 26 -3.66 -11.21 -9.66
C GLU A 26 -2.47 -10.35 -9.25
N LEU A 27 -1.58 -10.89 -8.43
CA LEU A 27 -0.35 -10.20 -8.01
C LEU A 27 0.49 -9.76 -9.20
N LYS A 28 0.64 -10.63 -10.21
CA LYS A 28 1.41 -10.33 -11.42
C LYS A 28 0.92 -9.07 -12.14
N ASN A 29 -0.39 -8.86 -12.21
CA ASN A 29 -0.97 -7.67 -12.84
C ASN A 29 -0.64 -6.41 -12.04
N VAL A 30 -0.71 -6.50 -10.71
CA VAL A 30 -0.30 -5.39 -9.81
C VAL A 30 1.19 -5.08 -9.99
N GLN A 31 2.06 -6.09 -9.93
CA GLN A 31 3.50 -5.91 -10.15
C GLN A 31 3.80 -5.30 -11.52
N GLN A 32 3.15 -5.78 -12.59
CA GLN A 32 3.30 -5.25 -13.94
C GLN A 32 2.82 -3.80 -14.04
N ARG A 33 1.72 -3.44 -13.36
CA ARG A 33 1.21 -2.07 -13.32
C ARG A 33 2.24 -1.11 -12.71
N TYR A 34 2.92 -1.53 -11.63
CA TYR A 34 3.92 -0.71 -10.95
C TYR A 34 5.33 -0.83 -11.53
N SER A 35 5.63 -1.80 -12.38
CA SER A 35 6.98 -2.02 -12.94
C SER A 35 7.52 -0.81 -13.72
N LYS A 36 6.64 -0.07 -14.39
CA LYS A 36 6.97 1.12 -15.21
C LYS A 36 6.89 2.43 -14.42
N VAL A 37 6.47 2.39 -13.15
CA VAL A 37 6.33 3.57 -12.31
C VAL A 37 7.69 3.95 -11.76
N GLN A 38 8.16 5.16 -12.09
CA GLN A 38 9.38 5.73 -11.52
C GLN A 38 9.06 6.50 -10.24
N ASP A 39 7.97 7.25 -10.27
CA ASP A 39 7.44 7.96 -9.12
C ASP A 39 5.91 8.03 -9.18
N PHE A 40 5.29 8.22 -8.03
CA PHE A 40 3.88 8.60 -7.94
C PHE A 40 3.60 9.41 -6.68
N THR A 41 2.49 10.14 -6.72
CA THR A 41 1.83 10.65 -5.52
C THR A 41 0.39 10.15 -5.49
N ALA A 42 -0.15 9.97 -4.27
CA ALA A 42 -1.55 9.66 -4.04
C ALA A 42 -2.02 10.30 -2.74
N THR A 43 -3.31 10.53 -2.60
CA THR A 43 -3.91 10.82 -1.30
C THR A 43 -4.19 9.51 -0.57
N PHE A 44 -4.11 9.53 0.76
CA PHE A 44 -4.49 8.38 1.58
C PHE A 44 -5.42 8.81 2.72
N ARG A 45 -6.30 7.87 3.10
CA ARG A 45 -7.05 7.87 4.34
C ARG A 45 -6.83 6.53 5.01
N GLN A 46 -6.47 6.55 6.28
CA GLN A 46 -6.18 5.36 7.06
C GLN A 46 -6.99 5.39 8.35
N GLU A 47 -7.68 4.30 8.62
CA GLU A 47 -8.30 4.02 9.91
C GLU A 47 -7.51 2.91 10.60
N THR A 48 -7.01 3.17 11.80
CA THR A 48 -6.26 2.18 12.59
C THR A 48 -7.03 1.87 13.86
N PHE A 49 -7.43 0.61 14.02
CA PHE A 49 -8.00 0.09 15.25
C PHE A 49 -6.89 -0.53 16.10
N GLN A 50 -6.70 -0.01 17.30
CA GLN A 50 -5.74 -0.49 18.29
C GLN A 50 -6.45 -1.35 19.33
N VAL A 51 -6.21 -2.66 19.32
CA VAL A 51 -6.92 -3.65 20.15
C VAL A 51 -6.74 -3.37 21.63
N ILE A 52 -5.50 -3.19 22.09
CA ILE A 52 -5.19 -2.99 23.52
C ILE A 52 -5.80 -1.68 24.05
N ALA A 53 -5.74 -0.62 23.25
CA ALA A 53 -6.30 0.68 23.63
C ALA A 53 -7.82 0.77 23.39
N ASN A 54 -8.40 -0.21 22.70
CA ASN A 54 -9.80 -0.20 22.20
C ASN A 54 -10.15 1.14 21.55
N LYS A 55 -9.27 1.63 20.66
CA LYS A 55 -9.37 2.96 20.07
C LYS A 55 -9.18 2.90 18.56
N VAL A 56 -9.96 3.73 17.87
CA VAL A 56 -9.75 4.04 16.45
C VAL A 56 -8.99 5.35 16.32
N VAL A 57 -7.97 5.36 15.46
CA VAL A 57 -7.20 6.55 15.09
C VAL A 57 -7.27 6.70 13.57
N ASN A 58 -7.63 7.91 13.13
CA ASN A 58 -7.72 8.24 11.72
C ASN A 58 -6.52 9.08 11.29
N PHE A 59 -5.96 8.74 10.13
CA PHE A 59 -4.88 9.47 9.48
C PHE A 59 -5.29 9.83 8.06
N GLU A 60 -4.96 11.04 7.66
CA GLU A 60 -5.17 11.51 6.29
C GLU A 60 -3.94 12.27 5.82
N GLY A 61 -3.68 12.18 4.51
CA GLY A 61 -2.54 12.90 3.95
C GLY A 61 -2.22 12.51 2.52
N LYS A 62 -0.94 12.64 2.18
CA LYS A 62 -0.40 12.35 0.87
C LYS A 62 0.75 11.37 1.00
N VAL A 63 0.78 10.36 0.14
CA VAL A 63 1.93 9.48 -0.06
C VAL A 63 2.65 9.88 -1.35
N SER A 64 3.97 9.91 -1.29
CA SER A 64 4.87 10.10 -2.42
C SER A 64 5.84 8.93 -2.47
N TYR A 65 5.96 8.30 -3.62
CA TYR A 65 6.89 7.21 -3.89
C TYR A 65 7.84 7.61 -5.01
N LYS A 66 9.11 7.30 -4.84
CA LYS A 66 10.11 7.36 -5.91
C LYS A 66 11.01 6.14 -5.81
N ARG A 67 11.14 5.42 -6.92
CA ARG A 67 11.87 4.13 -6.98
C ARG A 67 13.30 4.23 -6.43
N SER A 68 14.00 5.32 -6.71
CA SER A 68 15.38 5.56 -6.27
C SER A 68 15.50 6.08 -4.84
N SER A 69 14.41 6.59 -4.25
CA SER A 69 14.48 7.41 -3.03
C SER A 69 13.61 6.89 -1.88
N GLY A 70 12.67 5.98 -2.17
CA GLY A 70 11.80 5.36 -1.17
C GLY A 70 10.39 5.94 -1.13
N VAL A 71 9.80 5.98 0.06
CA VAL A 71 8.43 6.43 0.29
C VAL A 71 8.42 7.56 1.31
N ARG A 72 7.64 8.59 1.03
CA ARG A 72 7.32 9.67 1.96
C ARG A 72 5.82 9.73 2.21
N MET A 73 5.41 9.87 3.46
CA MET A 73 4.05 10.19 3.86
C MET A 73 4.01 11.56 4.53
N ASP A 74 3.22 12.46 3.98
CA ASP A 74 2.87 13.73 4.60
C ASP A 74 1.50 13.56 5.24
N VAL A 75 1.48 13.32 6.54
CA VAL A 75 0.26 13.17 7.34
C VAL A 75 -0.23 14.55 7.75
N ALA A 76 -1.49 14.85 7.49
CA ALA A 76 -2.14 16.11 7.86
C ALA A 76 -3.02 15.97 9.11
N VAL A 77 -3.62 14.80 9.32
CA VAL A 77 -4.55 14.49 10.42
C VAL A 77 -4.08 13.21 11.10
N PRO A 78 -4.12 13.09 12.44
CA PRO A 78 -4.62 14.07 13.42
C PRO A 78 -3.62 15.19 13.73
N GLN A 79 -2.34 14.96 13.51
CA GLN A 79 -1.23 15.89 13.72
C GLN A 79 -0.30 15.86 12.51
N LYS A 80 0.25 16.99 12.13
CA LYS A 80 1.20 17.05 11.00
C LYS A 80 2.47 16.26 11.31
N GLN A 81 2.72 15.27 10.48
CA GLN A 81 3.91 14.42 10.56
C GLN A 81 4.43 14.17 9.15
N ILE A 82 5.72 14.01 9.04
CA ILE A 82 6.37 13.55 7.81
C ILE A 82 7.15 12.29 8.13
N LEU A 83 6.82 11.20 7.43
CA LEU A 83 7.52 9.93 7.55
C LEU A 83 8.23 9.65 6.23
N ILE A 84 9.52 9.33 6.28
CA ILE A 84 10.30 8.96 5.09
C ILE A 84 10.96 7.63 5.35
N LEU A 85 10.58 6.61 4.55
CA LEU A 85 11.21 5.30 4.55
C LEU A 85 12.20 5.18 3.40
N LYS A 86 13.44 4.83 3.73
CA LYS A 86 14.50 4.49 2.78
C LYS A 86 15.21 3.23 3.25
N GLY A 87 15.05 2.14 2.50
CA GLY A 87 15.51 0.83 2.98
C GLY A 87 14.78 0.42 4.26
N GLN A 88 15.51 0.22 5.35
CA GLN A 88 14.98 -0.12 6.68
C GLN A 88 14.96 1.08 7.63
N THR A 89 15.36 2.25 7.18
CA THR A 89 15.45 3.46 8.01
C THR A 89 14.20 4.31 7.79
N VAL A 90 13.51 4.66 8.87
CA VAL A 90 12.41 5.63 8.87
C VAL A 90 12.85 6.90 9.58
N LEU A 91 12.76 8.01 8.88
CA LEU A 91 12.83 9.36 9.44
C LEU A 91 11.42 9.83 9.74
N ILE A 92 11.16 10.18 10.99
CA ILE A 92 9.90 10.77 11.47
C ILE A 92 10.20 12.21 11.83
N MET A 93 9.44 13.13 11.26
CA MET A 93 9.53 14.56 11.58
C MET A 93 8.18 15.06 12.09
N LEU A 94 8.20 15.85 13.14
CA LEU A 94 7.06 16.57 13.71
C LEU A 94 7.29 18.08 13.49
N PRO A 95 6.86 18.64 12.36
CA PRO A 95 7.21 20.01 11.97
C PRO A 95 6.72 21.06 12.98
N GLU A 96 5.58 20.83 13.62
CA GLU A 96 5.02 21.77 14.61
C GLU A 96 5.81 21.77 15.92
N GLU A 97 6.51 20.68 16.23
CA GLU A 97 7.38 20.56 17.40
C GLU A 97 8.84 20.87 17.08
N GLY A 98 9.17 21.02 15.80
CA GLY A 98 10.57 21.21 15.35
C GLY A 98 11.46 20.00 15.62
N THR A 99 10.89 18.80 15.85
CA THR A 99 11.63 17.60 16.22
C THR A 99 11.71 16.61 15.07
N SER A 100 12.76 15.79 15.10
CA SER A 100 12.91 14.67 14.16
C SER A 100 13.60 13.50 14.84
N GLN A 101 13.18 12.29 14.46
CA GLN A 101 13.71 11.02 14.96
C GLN A 101 14.00 10.08 13.82
N VAL A 102 15.13 9.38 13.90
CA VAL A 102 15.48 8.30 12.97
C VAL A 102 15.32 6.97 13.71
N GLN A 103 14.66 6.03 13.06
CA GLN A 103 14.44 4.68 13.58
C GLN A 103 14.84 3.64 12.53
N GLU A 104 15.54 2.60 12.97
CA GLU A 104 15.70 1.39 12.19
C GLU A 104 14.47 0.51 12.40
N ILE A 105 13.83 0.11 11.29
CA ILE A 105 12.69 -0.81 11.32
C ILE A 105 13.17 -2.14 10.76
N PRO A 106 13.06 -3.25 11.51
CA PRO A 106 13.33 -4.57 10.97
C PRO A 106 12.53 -4.80 9.67
N GLY A 107 13.17 -5.42 8.68
CA GLY A 107 12.56 -5.57 7.33
C GLY A 107 11.19 -6.23 7.35
N GLU A 108 10.99 -7.18 8.28
CA GLU A 108 9.70 -7.85 8.50
C GLU A 108 8.60 -6.87 8.93
N ILE A 109 8.92 -5.89 9.77
CA ILE A 109 7.97 -4.87 10.23
C ILE A 109 7.80 -3.79 9.16
N ALA A 110 8.86 -3.43 8.46
CA ALA A 110 8.79 -2.44 7.38
C ALA A 110 7.82 -2.90 6.27
N ALA A 111 7.88 -4.17 5.91
CA ALA A 111 6.99 -4.74 4.91
C ALA A 111 5.51 -4.79 5.35
N GLN A 112 5.23 -4.77 6.66
CA GLN A 112 3.88 -4.80 7.23
C GLN A 112 3.23 -3.42 7.38
N ASN A 113 3.81 -2.39 6.79
CA ASN A 113 3.20 -1.05 6.76
C ASN A 113 3.16 -0.51 5.33
N ILE A 114 2.35 0.53 5.11
CA ILE A 114 2.19 1.10 3.76
C ILE A 114 3.50 1.60 3.17
N LEU A 115 4.42 2.09 4.01
CA LEU A 115 5.71 2.59 3.55
C LEU A 115 6.54 1.48 2.92
N GLY A 116 6.62 0.32 3.59
CA GLY A 116 7.38 -0.84 3.11
C GLY A 116 6.69 -1.59 1.98
N PHE A 117 5.36 -1.59 1.95
CA PHE A 117 4.59 -2.31 0.95
C PHE A 117 4.98 -1.93 -0.49
N PHE A 118 5.04 -0.62 -0.79
CA PHE A 118 5.39 -0.16 -2.14
C PHE A 118 6.85 -0.42 -2.51
N THR A 119 7.76 -0.42 -1.55
CA THR A 119 9.18 -0.72 -1.80
C THR A 119 9.43 -2.21 -2.02
N GLY A 120 8.64 -3.07 -1.36
CA GLY A 120 8.76 -4.52 -1.41
C GLY A 120 7.89 -5.21 -2.48
N LEU A 121 7.11 -4.47 -3.26
CA LEU A 121 6.11 -5.05 -4.15
C LEU A 121 6.68 -6.05 -5.17
N ASN A 122 7.87 -5.83 -5.70
CA ASN A 122 8.50 -6.71 -6.68
C ASN A 122 9.05 -8.02 -6.09
N SER A 123 9.31 -8.06 -4.80
CA SER A 123 9.87 -9.23 -4.08
C SER A 123 8.91 -9.76 -3.01
N ILE A 124 7.64 -9.41 -3.12
CA ILE A 124 6.64 -9.74 -2.09
C ILE A 124 6.52 -11.24 -1.87
N GLU A 125 6.67 -12.04 -2.93
CA GLU A 125 6.59 -13.51 -2.89
C GLU A 125 7.78 -14.16 -2.16
N GLU A 126 8.87 -13.45 -1.94
CA GLU A 126 10.00 -13.93 -1.13
C GLU A 126 9.58 -14.08 0.34
N ASN A 127 8.79 -13.13 0.85
CA ASN A 127 8.41 -13.02 2.24
C ASN A 127 6.96 -13.42 2.55
N TYR A 128 6.10 -13.50 1.52
CA TYR A 128 4.68 -13.78 1.68
C TYR A 128 4.20 -14.93 0.78
N SER A 129 3.25 -15.71 1.29
CA SER A 129 2.36 -16.53 0.48
C SER A 129 1.22 -15.65 0.00
N VAL A 130 0.91 -15.69 -1.30
CA VAL A 130 -0.11 -14.84 -1.91
C VAL A 130 -1.27 -15.69 -2.41
N GLN A 131 -2.49 -15.33 -2.04
CA GLN A 131 -3.72 -15.95 -2.52
C GLN A 131 -4.60 -14.89 -3.16
N SER A 132 -5.17 -15.21 -4.32
CA SER A 132 -6.21 -14.42 -4.96
C SER A 132 -7.56 -14.90 -4.44
N ILE A 133 -8.31 -14.03 -3.80
CA ILE A 133 -9.62 -14.33 -3.23
C ILE A 133 -10.65 -13.37 -3.82
N SER A 134 -11.44 -13.87 -4.78
CA SER A 134 -12.50 -13.08 -5.42
C SER A 134 -12.01 -11.71 -5.94
N ASP A 135 -12.16 -10.66 -5.13
CA ASP A 135 -11.91 -9.27 -5.52
C ASP A 135 -10.63 -8.66 -4.92
N HIS A 136 -9.80 -9.47 -4.22
CA HIS A 136 -8.58 -8.99 -3.57
C HIS A 136 -7.50 -10.07 -3.47
N LEU A 137 -6.28 -9.63 -3.15
CA LEU A 137 -5.17 -10.49 -2.77
C LEU A 137 -5.08 -10.56 -1.26
N VAL A 138 -4.78 -11.75 -0.74
CA VAL A 138 -4.39 -11.95 0.66
C VAL A 138 -2.96 -12.43 0.71
N LEU A 139 -2.13 -11.68 1.43
CA LEU A 139 -0.72 -11.94 1.65
C LEU A 139 -0.53 -12.38 3.10
N THR A 140 -0.04 -13.59 3.28
CA THR A 140 0.27 -14.15 4.61
C THR A 140 1.79 -14.24 4.74
N PRO A 141 2.40 -13.65 5.77
CA PRO A 141 3.84 -13.77 6.00
C PRO A 141 4.27 -15.23 6.07
N LYS A 142 5.40 -15.58 5.45
CA LYS A 142 6.01 -16.92 5.57
C LYS A 142 6.63 -17.14 6.96
N ALA A 143 7.00 -16.04 7.61
CA ALA A 143 7.48 -16.02 9.00
C ALA A 143 6.72 -14.95 9.78
N GLY A 144 6.32 -15.25 11.00
CA GLY A 144 5.53 -14.36 11.85
C GLY A 144 4.02 -14.52 11.65
N THR A 145 3.28 -13.53 12.09
CA THR A 145 1.80 -13.51 12.12
C THR A 145 1.27 -12.20 11.52
N GLY A 146 -0.03 -12.18 11.23
CA GLY A 146 -0.69 -11.05 10.60
C GLY A 146 -1.06 -11.34 9.15
N SER A 147 -1.56 -10.34 8.44
CA SER A 147 -1.92 -10.46 7.03
C SER A 147 -2.01 -9.08 6.36
N ILE A 148 -1.89 -9.09 5.04
CA ILE A 148 -2.13 -7.92 4.20
C ILE A 148 -3.18 -8.30 3.16
N SER A 149 -4.29 -7.57 3.11
CA SER A 149 -5.27 -7.71 2.03
C SER A 149 -5.19 -6.50 1.11
N VAL A 150 -5.23 -6.74 -0.21
CA VAL A 150 -5.00 -5.70 -1.22
C VAL A 150 -6.11 -5.73 -2.26
N TRP A 151 -6.85 -4.65 -2.36
CA TRP A 151 -7.84 -4.41 -3.41
C TRP A 151 -7.31 -3.47 -4.46
N THR A 152 -7.70 -3.67 -5.71
CA THR A 152 -7.30 -2.81 -6.83
C THR A 152 -8.49 -2.20 -7.53
N TYR A 153 -8.21 -1.13 -8.29
CA TYR A 153 -9.06 -0.69 -9.38
C TYR A 153 -8.97 -1.67 -10.55
N ALA A 154 -9.83 -1.51 -11.54
CA ALA A 154 -9.88 -2.39 -12.72
C ALA A 154 -8.56 -2.44 -13.52
N ASP A 155 -7.74 -1.38 -13.45
CA ASP A 155 -6.43 -1.29 -14.09
C ASP A 155 -5.27 -1.82 -13.21
N SER A 156 -5.58 -2.62 -12.19
CA SER A 156 -4.64 -3.20 -11.21
C SER A 156 -3.90 -2.16 -10.34
N LEU A 157 -4.41 -0.93 -10.30
CA LEU A 157 -3.91 0.10 -9.40
C LEU A 157 -4.46 -0.14 -7.99
N ILE A 158 -3.61 -0.12 -7.00
CA ILE A 158 -3.99 -0.38 -5.60
C ILE A 158 -4.93 0.71 -5.12
N LYS A 159 -6.11 0.33 -4.61
CA LYS A 159 -7.11 1.25 -4.06
C LYS A 159 -7.25 1.16 -2.55
N ARG A 160 -7.02 -0.04 -1.97
CA ARG A 160 -7.16 -0.28 -0.55
C ARG A 160 -6.17 -1.33 -0.08
N ILE A 161 -5.60 -1.12 1.08
CA ILE A 161 -4.74 -2.07 1.78
C ILE A 161 -5.28 -2.21 3.20
N LEU A 162 -5.57 -3.43 3.62
CA LEU A 162 -5.91 -3.75 5.01
C LEU A 162 -4.76 -4.55 5.61
N LEU A 163 -4.12 -3.98 6.61
CA LEU A 163 -3.07 -4.61 7.39
C LEU A 163 -3.65 -5.14 8.69
N LYS A 164 -3.26 -6.35 9.07
CA LYS A 164 -3.53 -6.92 10.39
C LYS A 164 -2.21 -7.39 10.98
N ASP A 165 -1.84 -6.86 12.15
CA ASP A 165 -0.62 -7.25 12.85
C ASP A 165 -0.80 -8.45 13.77
N ALA A 166 0.30 -8.87 14.42
CA ALA A 166 0.33 -9.99 15.35
C ALA A 166 -0.55 -9.78 16.58
N MET A 167 -0.77 -8.56 17.01
CA MET A 167 -1.61 -8.20 18.17
C MET A 167 -3.08 -8.04 17.81
N GLY A 168 -3.42 -8.19 16.52
CA GLY A 168 -4.78 -8.03 16.00
C GLY A 168 -5.16 -6.57 15.70
N ASN A 169 -4.23 -5.60 15.85
CA ASN A 169 -4.50 -4.25 15.37
C ASN A 169 -4.72 -4.29 13.86
N THR A 170 -5.62 -3.43 13.38
CA THR A 170 -5.88 -3.31 11.94
C THR A 170 -5.62 -1.89 11.46
N SER A 171 -5.09 -1.76 10.25
CA SER A 171 -4.95 -0.49 9.55
C SER A 171 -5.58 -0.62 8.17
N ASP A 172 -6.69 0.06 7.95
CA ASP A 172 -7.42 0.12 6.69
C ASP A 172 -7.04 1.38 5.93
N ILE A 173 -6.35 1.25 4.82
CA ILE A 173 -5.74 2.34 4.08
C ILE A 173 -6.36 2.43 2.70
N ASN A 174 -7.01 3.54 2.42
CA ASN A 174 -7.62 3.83 1.13
C ASN A 174 -6.76 4.84 0.37
N LEU A 175 -6.47 4.55 -0.90
CA LEU A 175 -5.61 5.33 -1.78
C LEU A 175 -6.40 5.87 -2.97
N ALA A 176 -6.21 7.15 -3.28
CA ALA A 176 -6.89 7.83 -4.38
C ALA A 176 -6.02 8.93 -5.02
N SER A 177 -6.53 9.54 -6.08
CA SER A 177 -5.93 10.73 -6.72
C SER A 177 -4.48 10.52 -7.14
N TYR A 178 -4.17 9.38 -7.72
CA TYR A 178 -2.82 9.05 -8.18
C TYR A 178 -2.34 9.97 -9.30
N GLN A 179 -1.07 10.37 -9.21
CA GLN A 179 -0.33 11.04 -10.28
C GLN A 179 0.99 10.31 -10.48
N PHE A 180 1.27 9.85 -11.70
CA PHE A 180 2.43 9.03 -12.00
C PHE A 180 3.47 9.77 -12.81
N ASN A 181 4.75 9.42 -12.59
CA ASN A 181 5.89 9.82 -13.42
C ASN A 181 5.97 11.34 -13.66
N LYS A 182 5.80 12.11 -12.57
CA LYS A 182 5.88 13.58 -12.60
C LYS A 182 7.30 14.12 -12.35
N GLY A 183 8.28 13.24 -12.16
CA GLY A 183 9.66 13.63 -11.91
C GLY A 183 9.85 14.22 -10.52
N LEU A 184 9.39 13.52 -9.48
CA LEU A 184 9.55 13.98 -8.10
C LEU A 184 11.02 14.23 -7.78
N SER A 185 11.34 15.36 -7.12
CA SER A 185 12.69 15.66 -6.66
C SER A 185 13.14 14.68 -5.58
N ASP A 186 14.41 14.29 -5.59
CA ASP A 186 15.02 13.49 -4.52
C ASP A 186 15.07 14.25 -3.19
N ASP A 187 15.02 15.58 -3.22
CA ASP A 187 15.00 16.42 -2.01
C ASP A 187 13.75 16.23 -1.16
N LEU A 188 12.63 15.80 -1.79
CA LEU A 188 11.43 15.42 -1.04
C LEU A 188 11.69 14.28 -0.04
N PHE A 189 12.66 13.41 -0.31
CA PHE A 189 12.97 12.23 0.47
C PHE A 189 14.20 12.43 1.39
N LYS A 190 14.52 13.68 1.68
CA LYS A 190 15.59 14.06 2.60
C LYS A 190 15.01 14.75 3.84
N LYS A 191 15.81 14.81 4.90
CA LYS A 191 15.52 15.64 6.07
C LYS A 191 15.41 17.10 5.63
N SER A 192 14.34 17.79 5.99
CA SER A 192 14.19 19.22 5.70
C SER A 192 15.27 20.02 6.45
N PRO A 193 15.91 21.02 5.81
CA PRO A 193 16.77 21.96 6.51
C PRO A 193 15.96 22.66 7.62
N GLY A 194 16.41 22.58 8.87
CA GLY A 194 15.74 23.22 10.03
C GLY A 194 15.14 22.27 11.06
N ALA A 195 15.03 20.99 10.78
CA ALA A 195 14.73 20.00 11.83
C ALA A 195 15.96 19.83 12.74
N SER A 196 15.81 20.03 14.03
CA SER A 196 16.89 19.88 15.03
C SER A 196 17.66 18.56 14.86
N PRO A 197 18.98 18.53 15.16
CA PRO A 197 19.76 17.31 15.14
C PRO A 197 19.11 16.26 16.05
N ASP A 198 19.18 14.99 15.62
CA ASP A 198 18.78 13.85 16.45
C ASP A 198 19.59 13.90 17.77
N PRO A 199 18.97 13.79 18.95
CA PRO A 199 19.68 13.68 20.22
C PRO A 199 20.74 12.56 20.24
N ALA A 200 20.59 11.52 19.40
CA ALA A 200 21.54 10.43 19.27
C ALA A 200 22.81 10.82 18.48
N GLU A 201 22.74 11.73 17.51
CA GLU A 201 23.92 12.27 16.82
C GLU A 201 24.77 13.13 17.74
N ASN A 202 24.13 13.85 18.69
CA ASN A 202 24.81 14.70 19.63
C ASN A 202 25.63 13.91 20.68
N LYS A 203 25.24 12.65 20.99
CA LYS A 203 26.01 11.78 21.88
C LYS A 203 27.27 11.20 21.22
N LYS A 204 27.28 11.00 19.90
CA LYS A 204 28.47 10.52 19.17
C LYS A 204 29.56 11.59 19.06
N SER A 205 29.19 12.86 18.98
CA SER A 205 30.15 13.97 18.90
C SER A 205 30.82 14.30 20.24
N LEU A 206 30.16 14.00 21.37
CA LEU A 206 30.69 14.22 22.72
C LEU A 206 31.64 13.11 23.20
N ASN A 207 31.56 11.90 22.63
CA ASN A 207 32.41 10.78 23.01
C ASN A 207 33.73 10.69 22.19
N ASN A 208 33.96 11.63 21.26
CA ASN A 208 35.17 11.70 20.42
C ASN A 208 36.07 12.94 20.72
N GLN A 209 35.93 13.52 21.91
CA GLN A 209 36.84 14.55 22.42
C GLN A 209 37.67 14.05 23.58
#